data_fe82ddc46346e6b0c03b02fde446a890
#
_entry.id   fe82ddc46346e6b0c03b02fde446a890
#
_cell.length_a   1.000
_cell.length_b   1.000
_cell.length_c   1.000
_cell.angle_alpha   90.00
_cell.angle_beta   90.00
_cell.angle_gamma   90.00
#
_symmetry.space_group_name_H-M   'P 1'
#
loop_
_entity.id
_entity.type
_entity.pdbx_description
1 polymer ?
#
loop_
_entity_poly.entity_id
_entity_poly.type
_entity_poly.pdbx_seq_one_letter_code
_entity_poly.pdbx_strand_id
1 'polypeptide(L)'
;MNKEEEKIERECRKIALSHRCILAKIENNGYTGIPDDLFISADGSRILLIEFKKNEKQHLRKEQKIWFDRFPNLCFRCNSVDDFKKIAQIE
;
A
#
# COMPACT_ATOMS: atom_id res chain seq x y z
N MET A 1 7.45 -6.73 -7.60
CA MET A 1 6.42 -5.77 -8.08
C MET A 1 6.64 -5.58 -9.59
N ASN A 2 5.59 -5.62 -10.42
CA ASN A 2 5.74 -5.39 -11.86
C ASN A 2 5.80 -3.89 -12.19
N LYS A 3 6.09 -3.55 -13.45
CA LYS A 3 6.28 -2.16 -13.88
C LYS A 3 5.05 -1.28 -13.65
N GLU A 4 3.85 -1.82 -13.87
CA GLU A 4 2.60 -1.08 -13.70
C GLU A 4 2.35 -0.78 -12.22
N GLU A 5 2.60 -1.77 -11.36
CA GLU A 5 2.50 -1.59 -9.90
C GLU A 5 3.52 -0.59 -9.39
N GLU A 6 4.75 -0.65 -9.90
CA GLU A 6 5.81 0.30 -9.53
C GLU A 6 5.46 1.73 -9.93
N LYS A 7 4.83 1.90 -11.09
CA LYS A 7 4.39 3.21 -11.56
C LYS A 7 3.33 3.80 -10.62
N ILE A 8 2.33 3.00 -10.27
CA ILE A 8 1.28 3.42 -9.34
C ILE A 8 1.90 3.77 -7.99
N GLU A 9 2.74 2.91 -7.46
CA GLU A 9 3.39 3.13 -6.17
C GLU A 9 4.22 4.42 -6.16
N ARG A 10 4.98 4.66 -7.23
CA ARG A 10 5.81 5.86 -7.33
C ARG A 10 4.97 7.14 -7.34
N GLU A 11 3.86 7.12 -8.08
CA GLU A 11 2.94 8.26 -8.11
C GLU A 11 2.28 8.49 -6.75
N CYS A 12 1.88 7.41 -6.08
CA CYS A 12 1.32 7.48 -4.74
C CYS A 12 2.33 8.02 -3.73
N ARG A 13 3.61 7.64 -3.87
CA ARG A 13 4.67 8.13 -2.99
C ARG A 13 4.85 9.64 -3.12
N LYS A 14 4.77 10.17 -4.33
CA LYS A 14 4.85 11.62 -4.57
C LYS A 14 3.68 12.34 -3.91
N ILE A 15 2.47 11.78 -4.04
CA ILE A 15 1.27 12.36 -3.42
C ILE A 15 1.39 12.32 -1.90
N ALA A 16 1.81 11.20 -1.34
CA ALA A 16 2.01 11.09 0.10
C ALA A 16 2.96 12.17 0.61
N LEU A 17 4.12 12.30 -0.06
CA LEU A 17 5.13 13.27 0.33
C LEU A 17 4.60 14.70 0.26
N SER A 18 3.80 15.05 -0.76
CA SER A 18 3.23 16.38 -0.89
C SER A 18 2.22 16.72 0.21
N HIS A 19 1.68 15.70 0.88
CA HIS A 19 0.75 15.85 2.01
C HIS A 19 1.44 15.53 3.35
N ARG A 20 2.77 15.50 3.39
CA ARG A 20 3.57 15.22 4.59
C ARG A 20 3.33 13.82 5.17
N CYS A 21 2.80 12.91 4.36
CA CYS A 21 2.66 11.51 4.72
C CYS A 21 3.90 10.74 4.29
N ILE A 22 4.06 9.54 4.83
CA ILE A 22 5.15 8.64 4.45
C ILE A 22 4.57 7.44 3.74
N LEU A 23 5.16 7.09 2.60
CA LEU A 23 4.89 5.83 1.91
C LEU A 23 6.25 5.21 1.61
N ALA A 24 6.60 4.14 2.31
CA ALA A 24 7.92 3.53 2.23
C ALA A 24 7.83 2.05 1.90
N LYS A 25 8.67 1.58 1.00
CA LYS A 25 8.74 0.15 0.67
C LYS A 25 9.20 -0.66 1.88
N ILE A 26 8.56 -1.80 2.07
CA ILE A 26 8.98 -2.79 3.05
C ILE A 26 9.86 -3.81 2.34
N GLU A 27 11.14 -3.85 2.67
CA GLU A 27 12.12 -4.71 2.03
C GLU A 27 12.91 -5.49 3.08
N ASN A 28 13.41 -6.67 2.70
CA ASN A 28 14.35 -7.46 3.51
C ASN A 28 13.85 -7.74 4.93
N ASN A 29 12.55 -7.97 5.08
CA ASN A 29 11.92 -8.11 6.39
C ASN A 29 11.84 -9.56 6.91
N GLY A 30 12.02 -10.56 6.04
CA GLY A 30 11.96 -11.97 6.42
C GLY A 30 10.55 -12.55 6.51
N TYR A 31 9.51 -11.78 6.25
CA TYR A 31 8.13 -12.26 6.29
C TYR A 31 7.57 -12.43 4.89
N THR A 32 7.15 -13.64 4.55
CA THR A 32 6.56 -13.94 3.25
C THR A 32 5.17 -13.32 3.15
N GLY A 33 4.90 -12.62 2.05
CA GLY A 33 3.57 -12.10 1.75
C GLY A 33 3.19 -10.80 2.48
N ILE A 34 4.11 -10.21 3.25
CA ILE A 34 3.83 -8.90 3.84
C ILE A 34 3.53 -7.90 2.70
N PRO A 35 2.58 -6.97 2.88
CA PRO A 35 2.29 -5.97 1.85
C PRO A 35 3.52 -5.15 1.44
N ASP A 36 3.43 -4.52 0.27
CA ASP A 36 4.57 -3.83 -0.36
C ASP A 36 5.10 -2.65 0.43
N ASP A 37 4.21 -1.83 0.97
CA ASP A 37 4.57 -0.53 1.54
C ASP A 37 3.93 -0.29 2.90
N LEU A 38 4.62 0.52 3.68
CA LEU A 38 4.12 1.09 4.94
C LEU A 38 3.68 2.52 4.68
N PHE A 39 2.45 2.84 5.07
CA PHE A 39 1.91 4.21 5.02
C PHE A 39 1.79 4.76 6.44
N ILE A 40 2.25 6.00 6.64
CA ILE A 40 2.07 6.72 7.90
C ILE A 40 1.48 8.09 7.56
N SER A 41 0.33 8.42 8.16
CA SER A 41 -0.31 9.72 7.98
C SER A 41 0.55 10.85 8.54
N ALA A 42 0.28 12.09 8.09
CA ALA A 42 1.09 13.25 8.45
C ALA A 42 1.22 13.47 9.96
N ASP A 43 0.16 13.20 10.71
CA ASP A 43 0.15 13.33 12.17
C ASP A 43 0.51 12.04 12.91
N GLY A 44 0.82 10.97 12.17
CA GLY A 44 1.16 9.68 12.76
C GLY A 44 -0.01 8.88 13.32
N SER A 45 -1.24 9.36 13.18
CA SER A 45 -2.42 8.70 13.77
C SER A 45 -2.86 7.45 13.02
N ARG A 46 -2.50 7.33 11.73
CA ARG A 46 -2.85 6.16 10.91
C ARG A 46 -1.59 5.53 10.36
N ILE A 47 -1.48 4.22 10.60
CA ILE A 47 -0.39 3.40 10.05
C ILE A 47 -1.06 2.24 9.31
N LEU A 48 -0.73 2.08 8.03
CA LEU A 48 -1.33 1.06 7.16
C LEU A 48 -0.26 0.30 6.41
N LEU A 49 -0.60 -0.93 6.00
CA LEU A 49 0.19 -1.73 5.08
C LEU A 49 -0.55 -1.77 3.75
N ILE A 50 0.13 -1.40 2.66
CA ILE A 50 -0.49 -1.28 1.35
C ILE A 50 0.14 -2.24 0.35
N GLU A 51 -0.70 -3.06 -0.27
CA GLU A 51 -0.30 -3.95 -1.35
C GLU A 51 -0.73 -3.35 -2.68
N PHE A 52 0.23 -3.08 -3.57
CA PHE A 52 -0.07 -2.52 -4.89
C PHE A 52 -0.38 -3.62 -5.89
N LYS A 53 -1.44 -3.42 -6.65
CA LYS A 53 -1.87 -4.29 -7.74
C LYS A 53 -2.11 -3.44 -8.98
N LYS A 54 -1.89 -4.00 -10.17
CA LYS A 54 -2.03 -3.24 -11.42
C LYS A 54 -3.48 -2.86 -11.75
N ASN A 55 -4.44 -3.68 -11.28
CA ASN A 55 -5.88 -3.43 -11.45
C ASN A 55 -6.68 -4.29 -10.47
N GLU A 56 -8.00 -4.10 -10.44
CA GLU A 56 -8.90 -4.82 -9.54
C GLU A 56 -9.00 -6.32 -9.82
N LYS A 57 -8.59 -6.78 -11.01
CA LYS A 57 -8.67 -8.19 -11.41
C LYS A 57 -7.47 -9.00 -10.94
N GLN A 58 -6.38 -8.35 -10.58
CA GLN A 58 -5.18 -9.04 -10.10
C GLN A 58 -5.41 -9.48 -8.67
N HIS A 59 -5.44 -10.78 -8.45
CA HIS A 59 -5.70 -11.35 -7.12
C HIS A 59 -4.51 -11.24 -6.18
N LEU A 60 -4.79 -11.21 -4.90
CA LEU A 60 -3.76 -11.38 -3.87
C LEU A 60 -3.24 -12.82 -3.96
N ARG A 61 -1.93 -12.99 -3.81
CA ARG A 61 -1.33 -14.32 -3.67
C ARG A 61 -1.73 -14.92 -2.30
N LYS A 62 -1.62 -16.24 -2.20
CA LYS A 62 -2.00 -16.98 -0.99
C LYS A 62 -1.34 -16.40 0.27
N GLU A 63 -0.06 -16.10 0.20
CA GLU A 63 0.72 -15.59 1.33
C GLU A 63 0.28 -14.16 1.71
N GLN A 64 -0.07 -13.35 0.72
CA GLN A 64 -0.60 -12.00 0.94
C GLN A 64 -1.96 -12.04 1.60
N LYS A 65 -2.80 -12.99 1.17
CA LYS A 65 -4.14 -13.15 1.72
C LYS A 65 -4.13 -13.46 3.20
N ILE A 66 -3.13 -14.21 3.68
CA ILE A 66 -2.96 -14.51 5.10
C ILE A 66 -2.84 -13.22 5.91
N TRP A 67 -2.06 -12.26 5.43
CA TRP A 67 -1.90 -10.97 6.10
C TRP A 67 -3.20 -10.17 6.13
N PHE A 68 -3.92 -10.13 5.01
CA PHE A 68 -5.19 -9.42 4.90
C PHE A 68 -6.26 -10.04 5.80
N ASP A 69 -6.33 -11.36 5.87
CA ASP A 69 -7.30 -12.06 6.72
C ASP A 69 -7.00 -11.84 8.20
N ARG A 70 -5.73 -11.81 8.56
CA ARG A 70 -5.32 -11.62 9.96
C ARG A 70 -5.42 -10.18 10.42
N PHE A 71 -5.11 -9.22 9.55
CA PHE A 71 -5.08 -7.81 9.89
C PHE A 71 -5.94 -6.97 8.95
N PRO A 72 -7.26 -7.21 8.93
CA PRO A 72 -8.15 -6.57 7.94
C PRO A 72 -8.25 -5.05 8.09
N ASN A 73 -7.96 -4.51 9.27
CA ASN A 73 -7.98 -3.06 9.51
C ASN A 73 -6.65 -2.38 9.22
N LEU A 74 -5.60 -3.17 8.95
CA LEU A 74 -4.25 -2.67 8.71
C LEU A 74 -3.85 -2.77 7.24
N CYS A 75 -4.26 -3.85 6.57
CA CYS A 75 -3.84 -4.17 5.21
C CYS A 75 -4.85 -3.66 4.19
N PHE A 76 -4.35 -2.95 3.18
CA PHE A 76 -5.18 -2.39 2.12
C PHE A 76 -4.59 -2.73 0.76
N ARG A 77 -5.45 -3.03 -0.17
CA ARG A 77 -5.10 -3.23 -1.57
C ARG A 77 -5.30 -1.92 -2.32
N CYS A 78 -4.32 -1.53 -3.13
CA CYS A 78 -4.34 -0.29 -3.89
C CYS A 78 -4.09 -0.58 -5.37
N ASN A 79 -5.05 -0.28 -6.23
CA ASN A 79 -4.98 -0.54 -7.67
C ASN A 79 -4.71 0.72 -8.49
N SER A 80 -4.81 1.90 -7.88
CA SER A 80 -4.72 3.17 -8.60
C SER A 80 -4.38 4.31 -7.66
N VAL A 81 -4.02 5.45 -8.24
CA VAL A 81 -3.82 6.69 -7.47
C VAL A 81 -5.11 7.09 -6.75
N ASP A 82 -6.27 6.94 -7.41
CA ASP A 82 -7.56 7.27 -6.79
C ASP A 82 -7.84 6.39 -5.58
N ASP A 83 -7.55 5.09 -5.66
CA ASP A 83 -7.65 4.19 -4.51
C ASP A 83 -6.77 4.66 -3.37
N PHE A 84 -5.54 5.03 -3.68
CA PHE A 84 -4.59 5.50 -2.66
C PHE A 84 -5.13 6.72 -1.92
N LYS A 85 -5.67 7.69 -2.65
CA LYS A 85 -6.23 8.90 -2.04
C LYS A 85 -7.36 8.56 -1.06
N LYS A 86 -8.21 7.60 -1.42
CA LYS A 86 -9.29 7.13 -0.54
C LYS A 86 -8.74 6.43 0.69
N ILE A 87 -7.80 5.51 0.51
CA ILE A 87 -7.17 4.75 1.60
C ILE A 87 -6.47 5.70 2.56
N ALA A 88 -5.69 6.63 2.03
CA ALA A 88 -4.90 7.58 2.80
C ALA A 88 -5.72 8.75 3.34
N GLN A 89 -6.98 8.90 2.90
CA GLN A 89 -7.84 10.03 3.23
C GLN A 89 -7.24 11.36 2.80
N ILE A 90 -6.71 11.39 1.59
CA ILE A 90 -6.09 12.55 0.95
C ILE A 90 -6.97 12.98 -0.22
N GLU A 91 -7.18 14.28 -0.34
CA GLU A 91 -7.93 14.83 -1.47
C GLU A 91 -7.05 15.12 -2.70
#